data_94bfb32c7e7634cde3a2941782eb1826
#
_entry.id   94bfb32c7e7634cde3a2941782eb1826
#
_cell.length_a   1.000
_cell.length_b   1.000
_cell.length_c   1.000
_cell.angle_alpha   90.00
_cell.angle_beta   90.00
_cell.angle_gamma   90.00
#
_symmetry.space_group_name_H-M   'P 1'
#
loop_
_entity.id
_entity.type
_entity.pdbx_description
1 polymer ?
#
loop_
_entity_poly.entity_id
_entity_poly.type
_entity_poly.pdbx_seq_one_letter_code
_entity_poly.pdbx_strand_id
1 'polypeptide(L)'
;MSRQVNVCLIGHKFMGRAHSNAYLKVTRFFDPPVQPVMHTVCGRNVEELETFQRRWGWQHSSSNWQAAVSDPEIGLVDITSANDWHRDMALAALEAGKDVACEKPLAHNIEHARQMRDAARKHRKSRTYVWYCYRRVPAVALAHQLAAEGRLGRIYHIRAFYLQDWAKPSVPLIWRFSGKVAGSGSHGDLGAHIIDMARFITGDEFSEVSGCIQETFVKERDLPTSGSKGGIAGGAAGGAGKKGKVTVDDATLFLARFKGGAVATFEATRFATGDQNKHGMEINGEKGSLYFNFEDMNYLSYYDATLPRKVQGWQKIMVTHAPDHPYASAWWPDAHIVGYEHTFINQLADMLADLGGKKPVVPLPDFEDAYRTQQVLEAAVISAQERRPVKIAEIK
;
A
#
# COMPACT_ATOMS: atom_id res chain seq x y z
N MET A 1 -3.39 -1.47 33.75
CA MET A 1 -4.23 -1.17 32.57
C MET A 1 -3.31 -1.06 31.36
N SER A 2 -3.66 -1.63 30.23
CA SER A 2 -2.90 -1.45 28.98
C SER A 2 -2.93 0.04 28.57
N ARG A 3 -1.81 0.55 28.06
CA ARG A 3 -1.73 1.91 27.50
C ARG A 3 -2.73 2.05 26.35
N GLN A 4 -3.48 3.15 26.31
CA GLN A 4 -4.40 3.46 25.21
C GLN A 4 -3.81 4.52 24.28
N VAL A 5 -4.22 4.50 23.00
CA VAL A 5 -3.96 5.54 22.02
C VAL A 5 -5.26 5.94 21.34
N ASN A 6 -5.66 7.18 21.45
CA ASN A 6 -6.81 7.72 20.74
C ASN A 6 -6.42 8.00 19.29
N VAL A 7 -7.24 7.48 18.37
CA VAL A 7 -7.02 7.54 16.92
C VAL A 7 -7.95 8.58 16.30
N CYS A 8 -7.38 9.42 15.44
CA CYS A 8 -8.11 10.27 14.52
C CYS A 8 -7.98 9.69 13.10
N LEU A 9 -9.07 9.17 12.53
CA LEU A 9 -9.13 8.67 11.15
C LEU A 9 -9.60 9.78 10.20
N ILE A 10 -8.79 10.15 9.20
CA ILE A 10 -9.17 11.16 8.20
C ILE A 10 -9.52 10.49 6.88
N GLY A 11 -10.81 10.39 6.58
CA GLY A 11 -11.38 9.73 5.41
C GLY A 11 -12.34 8.60 5.79
N HIS A 12 -13.54 8.59 5.19
CA HIS A 12 -14.61 7.66 5.53
C HIS A 12 -15.11 6.83 4.32
N LYS A 13 -14.35 6.81 3.22
CA LYS A 13 -14.71 6.03 2.03
C LYS A 13 -14.12 4.61 2.13
N PHE A 14 -13.69 4.02 1.00
CA PHE A 14 -13.24 2.62 0.95
C PHE A 14 -12.11 2.32 1.94
N MET A 15 -11.03 3.10 1.94
CA MET A 15 -9.91 2.85 2.87
C MET A 15 -10.31 3.15 4.33
N GLY A 16 -11.12 4.19 4.58
CA GLY A 16 -11.65 4.43 5.92
C GLY A 16 -12.45 3.25 6.47
N ARG A 17 -13.20 2.51 5.62
CA ARG A 17 -13.88 1.27 6.02
C ARG A 17 -12.90 0.16 6.35
N ALA A 18 -11.87 -0.03 5.53
CA ALA A 18 -10.85 -1.06 5.74
C ALA A 18 -10.09 -0.84 7.05
N HIS A 19 -9.69 0.40 7.33
CA HIS A 19 -9.01 0.76 8.57
C HIS A 19 -9.93 0.67 9.79
N SER A 20 -11.18 1.15 9.70
CA SER A 20 -12.14 0.99 10.79
C SER A 20 -12.38 -0.48 11.15
N ASN A 21 -12.46 -1.36 10.13
CA ASN A 21 -12.53 -2.80 10.36
C ASN A 21 -11.28 -3.33 11.08
N ALA A 22 -10.10 -2.84 10.73
CA ALA A 22 -8.86 -3.23 11.40
C ALA A 22 -8.86 -2.79 12.87
N TYR A 23 -9.22 -1.55 13.17
CA TYR A 23 -9.33 -1.04 14.55
C TYR A 23 -10.34 -1.83 15.39
N LEU A 24 -11.50 -2.20 14.84
CA LEU A 24 -12.50 -2.99 15.54
C LEU A 24 -12.03 -4.41 15.88
N LYS A 25 -11.17 -4.98 15.03
CA LYS A 25 -10.83 -6.40 15.11
C LYS A 25 -9.47 -6.69 15.73
N VAL A 26 -8.51 -5.79 15.65
CA VAL A 26 -7.13 -6.05 16.07
C VAL A 26 -7.02 -6.60 17.49
N THR A 27 -7.75 -6.02 18.44
CA THR A 27 -7.75 -6.46 19.86
C THR A 27 -8.56 -7.72 20.13
N ARG A 28 -9.22 -8.28 19.11
CA ARG A 28 -9.96 -9.55 19.21
C ARG A 28 -9.09 -10.75 18.83
N PHE A 29 -8.04 -10.52 18.06
CA PHE A 29 -7.16 -11.56 17.53
C PHE A 29 -5.70 -11.42 17.99
N PHE A 30 -5.32 -10.22 18.39
CA PHE A 30 -3.98 -9.90 18.87
C PHE A 30 -4.05 -9.29 20.27
N ASP A 31 -2.98 -9.46 21.04
CA ASP A 31 -2.78 -8.82 22.35
C ASP A 31 -1.75 -7.68 22.26
N PRO A 32 -2.11 -6.56 21.60
CA PRO A 32 -1.17 -5.47 21.41
C PRO A 32 -0.89 -4.76 22.75
N PRO A 33 0.36 -4.29 22.98
CA PRO A 33 0.72 -3.59 24.20
C PRO A 33 0.05 -2.22 24.34
N VAL A 34 -0.48 -1.69 23.22
CA VAL A 34 -1.24 -0.43 23.15
C VAL A 34 -2.62 -0.73 22.57
N GLN A 35 -3.66 -0.27 23.24
CA GLN A 35 -5.05 -0.45 22.81
C GLN A 35 -5.49 0.77 21.99
N PRO A 36 -5.92 0.61 20.72
CA PRO A 36 -6.43 1.72 19.94
C PRO A 36 -7.87 2.06 20.38
N VAL A 37 -8.14 3.35 20.51
CA VAL A 37 -9.49 3.88 20.75
C VAL A 37 -9.94 4.59 19.49
N MET A 38 -11.05 4.17 18.90
CA MET A 38 -11.68 4.80 17.74
C MET A 38 -12.33 6.12 18.16
N HIS A 39 -11.49 7.16 18.37
CA HIS A 39 -11.89 8.41 19.00
C HIS A 39 -12.63 9.33 18.00
N THR A 40 -11.96 9.78 16.94
CA THR A 40 -12.54 10.76 16.00
C THR A 40 -12.41 10.29 14.55
N VAL A 41 -13.50 10.37 13.77
CA VAL A 41 -13.44 10.20 12.32
C VAL A 41 -13.71 11.52 11.62
N CYS A 42 -12.89 11.86 10.60
CA CYS A 42 -13.01 13.11 9.84
C CYS A 42 -13.46 12.88 8.40
N GLY A 43 -14.33 13.79 7.90
CA GLY A 43 -14.77 13.77 6.52
C GLY A 43 -15.57 15.02 6.14
N ARG A 44 -15.67 15.32 4.84
CA ARG A 44 -16.28 16.56 4.35
C ARG A 44 -17.82 16.55 4.29
N ASN A 45 -18.41 15.41 3.99
CA ASN A 45 -19.86 15.25 3.93
C ASN A 45 -20.38 14.84 5.31
N VAL A 46 -21.06 15.74 6.01
CA VAL A 46 -21.48 15.57 7.40
C VAL A 46 -22.47 14.40 7.54
N GLU A 47 -23.47 14.31 6.69
CA GLU A 47 -24.51 13.26 6.76
C GLU A 47 -23.90 11.85 6.55
N GLU A 48 -23.07 11.69 5.51
CA GLU A 48 -22.36 10.42 5.27
C GLU A 48 -21.40 10.11 6.41
N LEU A 49 -20.73 11.12 6.97
CA LEU A 49 -19.78 10.99 8.05
C LEU A 49 -20.44 10.53 9.35
N GLU A 50 -21.55 11.11 9.74
CA GLU A 50 -22.33 10.70 10.92
C GLU A 50 -22.88 9.27 10.76
N THR A 51 -23.34 8.91 9.56
CA THR A 51 -23.76 7.56 9.26
C THR A 51 -22.59 6.57 9.37
N PHE A 52 -21.42 6.97 8.91
CA PHE A 52 -20.18 6.19 9.03
C PHE A 52 -19.76 6.05 10.51
N GLN A 53 -19.72 7.14 11.25
CA GLN A 53 -19.38 7.19 12.67
C GLN A 53 -20.23 6.16 13.46
N ARG A 54 -21.56 6.24 13.35
CA ARG A 54 -22.48 5.34 14.05
C ARG A 54 -22.27 3.85 13.65
N ARG A 55 -22.10 3.59 12.35
CA ARG A 55 -21.93 2.22 11.84
C ARG A 55 -20.65 1.57 12.33
N TRP A 56 -19.56 2.33 12.40
CA TRP A 56 -18.23 1.80 12.75
C TRP A 56 -17.88 1.97 14.23
N GLY A 57 -18.70 2.69 15.01
CA GLY A 57 -18.48 2.88 16.44
C GLY A 57 -17.41 3.88 16.81
N TRP A 58 -17.15 4.88 15.94
CA TRP A 58 -16.31 6.02 16.29
C TRP A 58 -17.01 6.89 17.34
N GLN A 59 -16.28 7.35 18.36
CA GLN A 59 -16.88 8.17 19.43
C GLN A 59 -17.35 9.54 18.94
N HIS A 60 -16.52 10.18 18.09
CA HIS A 60 -16.78 11.51 17.55
C HIS A 60 -16.64 11.56 16.04
N SER A 61 -17.27 12.57 15.42
CA SER A 61 -17.07 12.90 14.02
C SER A 61 -16.81 14.40 13.85
N SER A 62 -15.96 14.77 12.87
CA SER A 62 -15.62 16.18 12.60
C SER A 62 -15.47 16.44 11.11
N SER A 63 -16.03 17.53 10.62
CA SER A 63 -15.77 18.02 9.26
C SER A 63 -14.50 18.90 9.19
N ASN A 64 -13.92 19.24 10.32
CA ASN A 64 -12.69 20.02 10.46
C ASN A 64 -11.53 19.12 10.92
N TRP A 65 -10.75 18.60 9.98
CA TRP A 65 -9.63 17.72 10.29
C TRP A 65 -8.50 18.45 11.01
N GLN A 66 -8.30 19.77 10.78
CA GLN A 66 -7.25 20.55 11.44
C GLN A 66 -7.53 20.63 12.95
N ALA A 67 -8.75 20.90 13.33
CA ALA A 67 -9.14 20.91 14.75
C ALA A 67 -8.96 19.51 15.38
N ALA A 68 -9.36 18.44 14.67
CA ALA A 68 -9.21 17.08 15.16
C ALA A 68 -7.74 16.67 15.34
N VAL A 69 -6.85 17.04 14.43
CA VAL A 69 -5.42 16.76 14.52
C VAL A 69 -4.77 17.53 15.68
N SER A 70 -5.25 18.76 15.96
CA SER A 70 -4.74 19.61 17.06
C SER A 70 -5.27 19.20 18.43
N ASP A 71 -6.25 18.32 18.51
CA ASP A 71 -6.81 17.83 19.77
C ASP A 71 -5.72 17.14 20.61
N PRO A 72 -5.45 17.60 21.88
CA PRO A 72 -4.43 17.00 22.73
C PRO A 72 -4.72 15.55 23.10
N GLU A 73 -5.97 15.10 23.07
CA GLU A 73 -6.34 13.73 23.37
C GLU A 73 -5.93 12.74 22.28
N ILE A 74 -5.77 13.20 21.02
CA ILE A 74 -5.35 12.34 19.91
C ILE A 74 -3.87 11.99 20.02
N GLY A 75 -3.55 10.71 19.91
CA GLY A 75 -2.18 10.20 19.89
C GLY A 75 -1.71 9.73 18.51
N LEU A 76 -2.63 9.19 17.70
CA LEU A 76 -2.35 8.66 16.36
C LEU A 76 -3.30 9.28 15.32
N VAL A 77 -2.76 9.83 14.25
CA VAL A 77 -3.53 10.30 13.09
C VAL A 77 -3.38 9.30 11.96
N ASP A 78 -4.49 8.76 11.47
CA ASP A 78 -4.55 7.79 10.38
C ASP A 78 -5.20 8.42 9.13
N ILE A 79 -4.40 8.59 8.06
CA ILE A 79 -4.75 9.36 6.87
C ILE A 79 -5.16 8.42 5.74
N THR A 80 -6.44 8.44 5.37
CA THR A 80 -7.06 7.64 4.29
C THR A 80 -7.73 8.51 3.23
N SER A 81 -7.27 9.74 3.09
CA SER A 81 -7.76 10.76 2.16
C SER A 81 -7.31 10.49 0.71
N ALA A 82 -7.62 11.40 -0.21
CA ALA A 82 -7.02 11.43 -1.54
C ALA A 82 -5.54 11.89 -1.45
N ASN A 83 -4.72 11.44 -2.40
CA ASN A 83 -3.26 11.53 -2.33
C ASN A 83 -2.71 12.97 -2.20
N ASP A 84 -3.39 13.96 -2.76
CA ASP A 84 -3.01 15.37 -2.71
C ASP A 84 -3.08 15.99 -1.30
N TRP A 85 -3.82 15.35 -0.38
CA TRP A 85 -3.99 15.79 1.00
C TRP A 85 -3.02 15.13 1.99
N HIS A 86 -2.34 14.05 1.60
CA HIS A 86 -1.47 13.28 2.50
C HIS A 86 -0.43 14.16 3.18
N ARG A 87 0.28 15.00 2.39
CA ARG A 87 1.32 15.89 2.91
C ARG A 87 0.80 16.84 3.96
N ASP A 88 -0.24 17.61 3.65
CA ASP A 88 -0.72 18.69 4.54
C ASP A 88 -1.21 18.12 5.88
N MET A 89 -1.93 17.00 5.82
CA MET A 89 -2.41 16.30 7.01
C MET A 89 -1.28 15.69 7.83
N ALA A 90 -0.30 15.06 7.17
CA ALA A 90 0.85 14.45 7.84
C ALA A 90 1.75 15.50 8.51
N LEU A 91 2.04 16.61 7.82
CA LEU A 91 2.85 17.70 8.39
C LEU A 91 2.16 18.30 9.62
N ALA A 92 0.87 18.61 9.52
CA ALA A 92 0.13 19.15 10.66
C ALA A 92 0.10 18.20 11.85
N ALA A 93 -0.05 16.89 11.62
CA ALA A 93 -0.02 15.89 12.66
C ALA A 93 1.35 15.79 13.35
N LEU A 94 2.44 15.78 12.57
CA LEU A 94 3.81 15.77 13.09
C LEU A 94 4.13 17.03 13.88
N GLU A 95 3.72 18.20 13.41
CA GLU A 95 3.87 19.48 14.12
C GLU A 95 3.11 19.50 15.46
N ALA A 96 1.94 18.84 15.49
CA ALA A 96 1.17 18.64 16.71
C ALA A 96 1.73 17.52 17.62
N GLY A 97 2.86 16.91 17.26
CA GLY A 97 3.53 15.85 18.05
C GLY A 97 2.80 14.51 18.04
N LYS A 98 1.93 14.25 17.02
CA LYS A 98 1.19 13.00 16.89
C LYS A 98 2.01 11.96 16.14
N ASP A 99 1.76 10.67 16.43
CA ASP A 99 2.15 9.59 15.55
C ASP A 99 1.27 9.60 14.29
N VAL A 100 1.82 9.20 13.13
CA VAL A 100 1.12 9.32 11.85
C VAL A 100 1.16 8.01 11.08
N ALA A 101 -0.01 7.52 10.68
CA ALA A 101 -0.16 6.48 9.68
C ALA A 101 -0.77 7.10 8.42
N CYS A 102 -0.22 6.79 7.24
CA CYS A 102 -0.69 7.36 5.98
C CYS A 102 -0.90 6.28 4.93
N GLU A 103 -1.98 6.39 4.17
CA GLU A 103 -2.18 5.52 3.00
C GLU A 103 -1.10 5.72 1.94
N LYS A 104 -0.92 4.67 1.13
CA LYS A 104 -0.05 4.67 -0.03
C LYS A 104 -0.75 5.28 -1.27
N PRO A 105 0.00 5.79 -2.26
CA PRO A 105 1.42 6.15 -2.20
C PRO A 105 1.66 7.24 -1.16
N LEU A 106 2.90 7.38 -0.67
CA LEU A 106 3.21 8.36 0.39
C LEU A 106 2.67 9.76 0.05
N ALA A 107 2.84 10.19 -1.20
CA ALA A 107 2.27 11.43 -1.71
C ALA A 107 1.94 11.31 -3.21
N HIS A 108 1.23 12.30 -3.76
CA HIS A 108 0.90 12.34 -5.19
C HIS A 108 2.09 12.77 -6.09
N ASN A 109 3.19 13.27 -5.51
CA ASN A 109 4.43 13.62 -6.22
C ASN A 109 5.66 13.50 -5.29
N ILE A 110 6.86 13.51 -5.89
CA ILE A 110 8.11 13.33 -5.16
C ILE A 110 8.41 14.48 -4.18
N GLU A 111 8.07 15.72 -4.53
CA GLU A 111 8.33 16.88 -3.67
C GLU A 111 7.52 16.83 -2.39
N HIS A 112 6.24 16.46 -2.44
CA HIS A 112 5.42 16.26 -1.26
C HIS A 112 5.93 15.08 -0.41
N ALA A 113 6.33 13.97 -1.04
CA ALA A 113 6.94 12.84 -0.34
C ALA A 113 8.23 13.24 0.37
N ARG A 114 9.08 14.06 -0.27
CA ARG A 114 10.30 14.60 0.33
C ARG A 114 9.99 15.44 1.56
N GLN A 115 9.01 16.35 1.46
CA GLN A 115 8.59 17.20 2.59
C GLN A 115 8.08 16.35 3.77
N MET A 116 7.30 15.29 3.51
CA MET A 116 6.81 14.38 4.55
C MET A 116 7.97 13.63 5.22
N ARG A 117 8.92 13.09 4.44
CA ARG A 117 10.13 12.46 4.94
C ARG A 117 10.94 13.43 5.81
N ASP A 118 11.17 14.65 5.34
CA ASP A 118 11.99 15.64 6.04
C ASP A 118 11.31 16.10 7.34
N ALA A 119 9.98 16.23 7.34
CA ALA A 119 9.22 16.48 8.55
C ALA A 119 9.33 15.33 9.57
N ALA A 120 9.26 14.07 9.12
CA ALA A 120 9.46 12.92 9.99
C ALA A 120 10.88 12.92 10.62
N ARG A 121 11.90 13.25 9.83
CA ARG A 121 13.28 13.40 10.34
C ARG A 121 13.42 14.52 11.37
N LYS A 122 12.65 15.60 11.25
CA LYS A 122 12.63 16.72 12.21
C LYS A 122 11.90 16.34 13.50
N HIS A 123 10.78 15.61 13.39
CA HIS A 123 9.90 15.24 14.50
C HIS A 123 10.14 13.79 14.99
N ARG A 124 11.40 13.46 15.33
CA ARG A 124 11.87 12.09 15.67
C ARG A 124 11.17 11.41 16.86
N LYS A 125 10.42 12.17 17.67
CA LYS A 125 9.61 11.60 18.76
C LYS A 125 8.31 10.98 18.26
N SER A 126 7.81 11.45 17.12
CA SER A 126 6.63 10.90 16.45
C SER A 126 7.04 9.76 15.51
N ARG A 127 6.29 8.69 15.54
CA ARG A 127 6.45 7.56 14.63
C ARG A 127 5.66 7.81 13.36
N THR A 128 6.16 7.32 12.24
CA THR A 128 5.48 7.41 10.96
C THR A 128 5.33 6.03 10.35
N TYR A 129 4.18 5.75 9.73
CA TYR A 129 3.86 4.49 9.09
C TYR A 129 3.17 4.73 7.75
N VAL A 130 3.43 3.86 6.78
CA VAL A 130 2.71 3.86 5.50
C VAL A 130 1.98 2.53 5.30
N TRP A 131 0.75 2.59 4.83
CA TRP A 131 -0.10 1.41 4.70
C TRP A 131 0.25 0.56 3.46
N TYR A 132 1.48 0.04 3.40
CA TYR A 132 1.86 -1.03 2.47
C TYR A 132 1.43 -2.39 3.04
N CYS A 133 0.11 -2.57 3.19
CA CYS A 133 -0.49 -3.70 3.88
C CYS A 133 -0.17 -5.06 3.24
N TYR A 134 0.18 -5.11 1.97
CA TYR A 134 0.55 -6.37 1.31
C TYR A 134 1.85 -7.00 1.84
N ARG A 135 2.74 -6.25 2.50
CA ARG A 135 3.84 -6.82 3.27
C ARG A 135 3.37 -7.77 4.38
N ARG A 136 2.09 -7.66 4.80
CA ARG A 136 1.45 -8.44 5.88
C ARG A 136 0.55 -9.56 5.36
N VAL A 137 0.56 -9.82 4.07
CA VAL A 137 0.08 -11.10 3.55
C VAL A 137 1.03 -12.19 4.06
N PRO A 138 0.55 -13.26 4.74
CA PRO A 138 1.45 -14.28 5.29
C PRO A 138 2.43 -14.86 4.27
N ALA A 139 2.00 -15.07 3.02
CA ALA A 139 2.87 -15.53 1.94
C ALA A 139 3.99 -14.53 1.60
N VAL A 140 3.70 -13.23 1.61
CA VAL A 140 4.69 -12.17 1.33
C VAL A 140 5.66 -12.02 2.50
N ALA A 141 5.14 -12.10 3.74
CA ALA A 141 5.97 -12.08 4.94
C ALA A 141 6.91 -13.30 5.00
N LEU A 142 6.43 -14.49 4.64
CA LEU A 142 7.26 -15.69 4.52
C LEU A 142 8.30 -15.55 3.40
N ALA A 143 7.92 -14.99 2.24
CA ALA A 143 8.84 -14.74 1.14
C ALA A 143 10.02 -13.84 1.58
N HIS A 144 9.73 -12.78 2.35
CA HIS A 144 10.75 -11.92 2.95
C HIS A 144 11.66 -12.70 3.92
N GLN A 145 11.10 -13.54 4.79
CA GLN A 145 11.89 -14.36 5.72
C GLN A 145 12.83 -15.32 4.96
N LEU A 146 12.31 -16.05 3.98
CA LEU A 146 13.13 -16.98 3.17
C LEU A 146 14.25 -16.26 2.40
N ALA A 147 13.97 -15.05 1.89
CA ALA A 147 15.00 -14.25 1.24
C ALA A 147 16.06 -13.77 2.24
N ALA A 148 15.65 -13.28 3.42
CA ALA A 148 16.55 -12.84 4.50
C ALA A 148 17.41 -13.98 5.07
N GLU A 149 16.88 -15.21 5.10
CA GLU A 149 17.61 -16.44 5.47
C GLU A 149 18.60 -16.90 4.38
N GLY A 150 18.66 -16.20 3.24
CA GLY A 150 19.55 -16.56 2.13
C GLY A 150 19.11 -17.79 1.32
N ARG A 151 17.84 -18.21 1.43
CA ARG A 151 17.29 -19.36 0.71
C ARG A 151 17.26 -19.16 -0.80
N LEU A 152 17.25 -17.91 -1.27
CA LEU A 152 17.32 -17.59 -2.70
C LEU A 152 18.77 -17.49 -3.21
N GLY A 153 19.75 -17.28 -2.33
CA GLY A 153 21.11 -16.95 -2.71
C GLY A 153 21.15 -15.56 -3.41
N ARG A 154 22.06 -15.36 -4.36
CA ARG A 154 22.12 -14.16 -5.19
C ARG A 154 20.85 -14.08 -6.06
N ILE A 155 20.11 -12.98 -5.99
CA ILE A 155 18.93 -12.76 -6.83
C ILE A 155 19.39 -12.28 -8.21
N TYR A 156 18.86 -12.90 -9.26
CA TYR A 156 19.19 -12.59 -10.65
C TYR A 156 18.09 -11.83 -11.35
N HIS A 157 16.82 -12.25 -11.16
CA HIS A 157 15.71 -11.76 -11.96
C HIS A 157 14.42 -11.63 -11.13
N ILE A 158 13.64 -10.56 -11.40
CA ILE A 158 12.36 -10.29 -10.77
C ILE A 158 11.32 -9.95 -11.85
N ARG A 159 10.14 -10.54 -11.76
CA ARG A 159 8.95 -10.13 -12.52
C ARG A 159 7.89 -9.71 -11.53
N ALA A 160 7.38 -8.49 -11.67
CA ALA A 160 6.34 -7.95 -10.80
C ALA A 160 5.22 -7.34 -11.62
N PHE A 161 3.99 -7.68 -11.28
CA PHE A 161 2.82 -7.18 -11.98
C PHE A 161 1.65 -6.91 -11.03
N TYR A 162 0.84 -5.89 -11.37
CA TYR A 162 -0.44 -5.64 -10.74
C TYR A 162 -1.45 -5.24 -11.80
N LEU A 163 -2.34 -6.16 -12.14
CA LEU A 163 -3.26 -6.10 -13.25
C LEU A 163 -4.69 -6.02 -12.75
N GLN A 164 -5.44 -5.04 -13.25
CA GLN A 164 -6.86 -4.84 -12.96
C GLN A 164 -7.62 -4.46 -14.24
N ASP A 165 -8.95 -4.63 -14.27
CA ASP A 165 -9.79 -4.31 -15.43
C ASP A 165 -10.95 -3.34 -15.13
N TRP A 166 -10.93 -2.67 -13.97
CA TRP A 166 -12.06 -1.87 -13.52
C TRP A 166 -12.19 -0.50 -14.21
N ALA A 167 -11.11 0.06 -14.78
CA ALA A 167 -11.11 1.41 -15.35
C ALA A 167 -11.71 1.47 -16.75
N LYS A 168 -12.77 0.69 -17.02
CA LYS A 168 -13.46 0.62 -18.31
C LYS A 168 -13.88 2.00 -18.80
N PRO A 169 -14.05 2.23 -20.12
CA PRO A 169 -14.46 3.51 -20.67
C PRO A 169 -15.77 4.07 -20.08
N SER A 170 -16.67 3.19 -19.62
CA SER A 170 -17.94 3.57 -18.96
C SER A 170 -17.80 4.13 -17.55
N VAL A 171 -16.63 3.99 -16.90
CA VAL A 171 -16.39 4.56 -15.58
C VAL A 171 -16.27 6.08 -15.71
N PRO A 172 -17.05 6.89 -14.96
CA PRO A 172 -17.01 8.33 -15.06
C PRO A 172 -15.69 8.91 -14.51
N LEU A 173 -15.46 10.20 -14.80
CA LEU A 173 -14.28 10.93 -14.34
C LEU A 173 -14.32 11.11 -12.82
N ILE A 174 -13.61 10.26 -12.12
CA ILE A 174 -13.39 10.36 -10.67
C ILE A 174 -12.01 10.93 -10.39
N TRP A 175 -11.70 11.27 -9.13
CA TRP A 175 -10.45 11.88 -8.72
C TRP A 175 -9.21 11.04 -9.11
N ARG A 176 -9.34 9.71 -9.20
CA ARG A 176 -8.27 8.79 -9.63
C ARG A 176 -7.82 8.96 -11.08
N PHE A 177 -8.56 9.71 -11.88
CA PHE A 177 -8.22 10.04 -13.27
C PHE A 177 -7.68 11.47 -13.43
N SER A 178 -7.48 12.19 -12.31
CA SER A 178 -6.91 13.54 -12.27
C SER A 178 -5.50 13.52 -11.72
N GLY A 179 -4.50 13.85 -12.55
CA GLY A 179 -3.10 13.92 -12.13
C GLY A 179 -2.87 14.96 -11.01
N LYS A 180 -3.67 16.04 -10.99
CA LYS A 180 -3.60 17.04 -9.93
C LYS A 180 -3.92 16.46 -8.55
N VAL A 181 -4.80 15.47 -8.45
CA VAL A 181 -5.26 14.88 -7.20
C VAL A 181 -4.55 13.55 -6.91
N ALA A 182 -4.51 12.67 -7.90
CA ALA A 182 -3.95 11.33 -7.74
C ALA A 182 -2.42 11.29 -7.93
N GLY A 183 -1.85 12.24 -8.66
CA GLY A 183 -0.44 12.25 -9.09
C GLY A 183 -0.24 11.43 -10.36
N SER A 184 -0.60 10.16 -10.34
CA SER A 184 -0.53 9.23 -11.47
C SER A 184 -1.72 8.27 -11.44
N GLY A 185 -1.87 7.44 -12.46
CA GLY A 185 -2.94 6.46 -12.60
C GLY A 185 -2.57 5.10 -12.03
N SER A 186 -2.44 4.09 -12.91
CA SER A 186 -2.02 2.74 -12.53
C SER A 186 -0.63 2.73 -11.88
N HIS A 187 0.24 3.63 -12.31
CA HIS A 187 1.59 3.75 -11.80
C HIS A 187 1.65 3.96 -10.29
N GLY A 188 1.03 5.02 -9.77
CA GLY A 188 1.02 5.30 -8.32
C GLY A 188 0.05 4.43 -7.55
N ASP A 189 -1.09 4.03 -8.15
CA ASP A 189 -2.08 3.21 -7.46
C ASP A 189 -1.65 1.75 -7.30
N LEU A 190 -1.16 1.14 -8.38
CA LEU A 190 -0.78 -0.28 -8.44
C LEU A 190 0.75 -0.46 -8.42
N GLY A 191 1.48 0.34 -9.19
CA GLY A 191 2.94 0.28 -9.28
C GLY A 191 3.62 0.49 -7.94
N ALA A 192 3.11 1.38 -7.08
CA ALA A 192 3.65 1.59 -5.74
C ALA A 192 3.70 0.29 -4.91
N HIS A 193 2.69 -0.57 -5.01
CA HIS A 193 2.65 -1.84 -4.29
C HIS A 193 3.72 -2.83 -4.77
N ILE A 194 3.87 -3.00 -6.09
CA ILE A 194 4.84 -3.97 -6.62
C ILE A 194 6.29 -3.50 -6.44
N ILE A 195 6.54 -2.19 -6.51
CA ILE A 195 7.85 -1.60 -6.20
C ILE A 195 8.19 -1.83 -4.72
N ASP A 196 7.25 -1.50 -3.83
CA ASP A 196 7.40 -1.70 -2.39
C ASP A 196 7.64 -3.17 -2.04
N MET A 197 6.84 -4.08 -2.61
CA MET A 197 6.95 -5.52 -2.36
C MET A 197 8.30 -6.07 -2.83
N ALA A 198 8.80 -5.63 -4.00
CA ALA A 198 10.11 -6.07 -4.50
C ALA A 198 11.24 -5.65 -3.55
N ARG A 199 11.24 -4.38 -3.09
CA ARG A 199 12.20 -3.88 -2.10
C ARG A 199 12.09 -4.66 -0.79
N PHE A 200 10.88 -4.88 -0.30
CA PHE A 200 10.61 -5.58 0.95
C PHE A 200 11.09 -7.04 0.92
N ILE A 201 10.69 -7.82 -0.09
CA ILE A 201 11.05 -9.24 -0.15
C ILE A 201 12.55 -9.43 -0.34
N THR A 202 13.16 -8.65 -1.25
CA THR A 202 14.58 -8.83 -1.58
C THR A 202 15.54 -8.22 -0.55
N GLY A 203 15.07 -7.25 0.23
CA GLY A 203 15.94 -6.42 1.09
C GLY A 203 16.92 -5.56 0.30
N ASP A 204 16.71 -5.40 -1.02
CA ASP A 204 17.59 -4.68 -1.93
C ASP A 204 16.90 -3.44 -2.50
N GLU A 205 17.70 -2.48 -2.94
CA GLU A 205 17.23 -1.19 -3.43
C GLU A 205 17.45 -1.05 -4.94
N PHE A 206 16.56 -0.32 -5.59
CA PHE A 206 16.72 0.04 -6.99
C PHE A 206 17.95 0.91 -7.19
N SER A 207 18.65 0.72 -8.30
CA SER A 207 19.74 1.56 -8.76
C SER A 207 19.36 2.39 -9.99
N GLU A 208 18.55 1.82 -10.89
CA GLU A 208 18.18 2.43 -12.17
C GLU A 208 16.81 1.93 -12.65
N VAL A 209 16.05 2.80 -13.30
CA VAL A 209 14.85 2.50 -14.08
C VAL A 209 15.09 2.85 -15.54
N SER A 210 14.61 2.02 -16.47
CA SER A 210 14.81 2.24 -17.91
C SER A 210 13.63 1.69 -18.74
N GLY A 211 13.51 2.16 -19.98
CA GLY A 211 12.53 1.65 -20.95
C GLY A 211 11.07 1.80 -20.47
N CYS A 212 10.76 2.84 -19.70
CA CYS A 212 9.42 3.04 -19.20
C CYS A 212 8.46 3.50 -20.30
N ILE A 213 7.30 2.87 -20.35
CA ILE A 213 6.16 3.25 -21.19
C ILE A 213 4.99 3.55 -20.26
N GLN A 214 4.41 4.74 -20.39
CA GLN A 214 3.16 5.11 -19.76
C GLN A 214 2.14 5.46 -20.83
N GLU A 215 0.95 4.88 -20.77
CA GLU A 215 -0.09 5.09 -21.77
C GLU A 215 -1.44 5.43 -21.11
N THR A 216 -2.19 6.32 -21.76
CA THR A 216 -3.57 6.71 -21.40
C THR A 216 -4.48 6.27 -22.53
N PHE A 217 -5.18 5.16 -22.35
CA PHE A 217 -6.09 4.59 -23.36
C PHE A 217 -7.39 5.37 -23.46
N VAL A 218 -7.95 5.84 -22.34
CA VAL A 218 -9.20 6.62 -22.27
C VAL A 218 -8.89 8.05 -21.91
N LYS A 219 -8.79 8.93 -22.93
CA LYS A 219 -8.36 10.33 -22.78
C LYS A 219 -9.44 11.24 -22.19
N GLU A 220 -10.71 10.86 -22.31
CA GLU A 220 -11.86 11.64 -21.80
C GLU A 220 -12.91 10.70 -21.20
N ARG A 221 -13.53 11.15 -20.12
CA ARG A 221 -14.60 10.41 -19.43
C ARG A 221 -15.78 11.33 -19.13
N ASP A 222 -16.97 10.75 -19.08
CA ASP A 222 -18.17 11.48 -18.66
C ASP A 222 -17.98 12.02 -17.25
N LEU A 223 -18.45 13.26 -17.00
CA LEU A 223 -18.46 13.81 -15.65
C LEU A 223 -19.49 13.05 -14.79
N PRO A 224 -19.17 12.82 -13.50
CA PRO A 224 -20.08 12.12 -12.61
C PRO A 224 -21.36 12.95 -12.41
N THR A 225 -22.54 12.30 -12.43
CA THR A 225 -23.81 12.92 -12.02
C THR A 225 -23.85 13.11 -10.50
N SER A 226 -24.63 14.08 -10.03
CA SER A 226 -24.87 14.26 -8.59
C SER A 226 -25.42 12.97 -7.98
N GLY A 227 -24.72 12.39 -7.01
CA GLY A 227 -25.05 11.11 -6.37
C GLY A 227 -24.33 9.90 -6.91
N SER A 228 -23.52 9.99 -7.98
CA SER A 228 -22.72 8.86 -8.46
C SER A 228 -21.61 8.51 -7.47
N LYS A 229 -21.67 7.31 -6.90
CA LYS A 229 -20.60 6.74 -6.05
C LYS A 229 -19.50 6.15 -6.96
N GLY A 230 -18.70 7.01 -7.59
CA GLY A 230 -17.60 6.57 -8.44
C GLY A 230 -16.43 6.00 -7.63
N GLY A 231 -15.92 4.85 -8.01
CA GLY A 231 -14.71 4.26 -7.44
C GLY A 231 -14.61 2.77 -7.72
N ILE A 232 -13.53 2.13 -7.23
CA ILE A 232 -13.29 0.68 -7.27
C ILE A 232 -14.48 -0.12 -6.71
N ALA A 233 -15.29 0.47 -5.83
CA ALA A 233 -16.45 -0.17 -5.21
C ALA A 233 -17.70 -0.27 -6.12
N GLY A 234 -17.60 0.05 -7.41
CA GLY A 234 -18.67 -0.10 -8.40
C GLY A 234 -19.77 0.98 -8.35
N GLY A 235 -20.52 1.12 -9.45
CA GLY A 235 -21.82 1.78 -9.44
C GLY A 235 -21.85 3.28 -9.74
N ALA A 236 -20.95 3.80 -10.57
CA ALA A 236 -21.16 5.13 -11.15
C ALA A 236 -21.78 5.01 -12.53
N ALA A 237 -23.01 5.45 -12.67
CA ALA A 237 -23.57 5.75 -14.00
C ALA A 237 -22.95 7.09 -14.48
N GLY A 238 -22.31 7.08 -15.65
CA GLY A 238 -21.93 8.29 -16.35
C GLY A 238 -23.18 9.06 -16.75
N GLY A 239 -23.18 10.39 -16.54
CA GLY A 239 -24.23 11.26 -17.07
C GLY A 239 -23.95 11.56 -18.53
N ALA A 240 -24.93 11.37 -19.39
CA ALA A 240 -24.80 11.74 -20.80
C ALA A 240 -24.55 13.27 -20.95
N GLY A 241 -23.45 13.67 -21.56
CA GLY A 241 -23.33 14.99 -22.15
C GLY A 241 -22.06 15.78 -21.91
N LYS A 242 -21.48 15.85 -20.73
CA LYS A 242 -20.23 16.60 -20.50
C LYS A 242 -19.08 15.68 -20.16
N LYS A 243 -17.97 15.79 -20.92
CA LYS A 243 -16.74 15.03 -20.67
C LYS A 243 -15.66 15.88 -20.02
N GLY A 244 -14.80 15.23 -19.27
CA GLY A 244 -13.59 15.82 -18.71
C GLY A 244 -12.37 15.00 -19.11
N LYS A 245 -11.20 15.66 -19.14
CA LYS A 245 -9.94 15.08 -19.57
C LYS A 245 -9.35 14.19 -18.49
N VAL A 246 -8.91 13.00 -18.89
CA VAL A 246 -8.04 12.14 -18.07
C VAL A 246 -6.60 12.64 -18.20
N THR A 247 -5.90 12.75 -17.06
CA THR A 247 -4.54 13.31 -17.02
C THR A 247 -3.56 12.39 -16.29
N VAL A 248 -3.85 11.09 -16.24
CA VAL A 248 -3.04 10.03 -15.64
C VAL A 248 -2.87 8.86 -16.59
N ASP A 249 -1.91 8.02 -16.32
CA ASP A 249 -1.69 6.75 -17.02
C ASP A 249 -2.78 5.71 -16.72
N ASP A 250 -3.10 4.89 -17.69
CA ASP A 250 -3.93 3.69 -17.56
C ASP A 250 -3.06 2.42 -17.47
N ALA A 251 -1.84 2.49 -18.02
CA ALA A 251 -0.84 1.44 -17.98
C ALA A 251 0.57 2.02 -17.84
N THR A 252 1.42 1.34 -17.06
CA THR A 252 2.85 1.64 -16.91
C THR A 252 3.64 0.34 -16.91
N LEU A 253 4.65 0.26 -17.77
CA LEU A 253 5.59 -0.87 -17.87
C LEU A 253 7.01 -0.32 -17.85
N PHE A 254 7.93 -0.94 -17.11
CA PHE A 254 9.33 -0.53 -17.09
C PHE A 254 10.29 -1.65 -16.73
N LEU A 255 11.57 -1.45 -17.05
CA LEU A 255 12.68 -2.28 -16.65
C LEU A 255 13.43 -1.61 -15.49
N ALA A 256 14.05 -2.42 -14.63
CA ALA A 256 14.84 -1.89 -13.52
C ALA A 256 16.09 -2.71 -13.23
N ARG A 257 17.05 -2.07 -12.57
CA ARG A 257 18.23 -2.71 -11.94
C ARG A 257 18.22 -2.46 -10.46
N PHE A 258 18.62 -3.45 -9.71
CA PHE A 258 18.84 -3.36 -8.27
C PHE A 258 20.32 -3.19 -7.96
N LYS A 259 20.65 -2.67 -6.77
CA LYS A 259 22.04 -2.45 -6.33
C LYS A 259 22.83 -3.76 -6.24
N GLY A 260 22.16 -4.85 -5.81
CA GLY A 260 22.73 -6.21 -5.75
C GLY A 260 22.93 -6.87 -7.12
N GLY A 261 22.57 -6.19 -8.22
CA GLY A 261 22.79 -6.64 -9.59
C GLY A 261 21.61 -7.39 -10.21
N ALA A 262 20.52 -7.59 -9.52
CA ALA A 262 19.31 -8.16 -10.09
C ALA A 262 18.72 -7.24 -11.17
N VAL A 263 18.09 -7.84 -12.19
CA VAL A 263 17.31 -7.14 -13.22
C VAL A 263 15.83 -7.46 -13.05
N ALA A 264 14.96 -6.52 -13.41
CA ALA A 264 13.53 -6.68 -13.15
C ALA A 264 12.64 -6.08 -14.24
N THR A 265 11.44 -6.64 -14.35
CA THR A 265 10.31 -6.08 -15.11
C THR A 265 9.18 -5.74 -14.17
N PHE A 266 8.55 -4.58 -14.41
CA PHE A 266 7.38 -4.12 -13.66
C PHE A 266 6.25 -3.77 -14.62
N GLU A 267 5.04 -4.19 -14.28
CA GLU A 267 3.85 -3.95 -15.06
C GLU A 267 2.66 -3.59 -14.15
N ALA A 268 2.04 -2.43 -14.38
CA ALA A 268 0.86 -1.98 -13.67
C ALA A 268 -0.18 -1.46 -14.67
N THR A 269 -1.40 -2.01 -14.67
CA THR A 269 -2.47 -1.51 -15.53
C THR A 269 -3.85 -1.71 -14.90
N ARG A 270 -4.79 -0.83 -15.26
CA ARG A 270 -6.20 -0.92 -14.90
C ARG A 270 -7.07 -1.40 -16.07
N PHE A 271 -6.43 -1.90 -17.16
CA PHE A 271 -7.06 -2.29 -18.42
C PHE A 271 -6.74 -3.72 -18.86
N ALA A 272 -6.25 -4.57 -17.98
CA ALA A 272 -6.01 -5.99 -18.25
C ALA A 272 -7.34 -6.77 -18.19
N THR A 273 -8.13 -6.70 -19.25
CA THR A 273 -9.45 -7.35 -19.32
C THR A 273 -9.34 -8.84 -18.98
N GLY A 274 -10.03 -9.25 -17.91
CA GLY A 274 -10.02 -10.62 -17.38
C GLY A 274 -9.18 -10.79 -16.12
N ASP A 275 -8.21 -9.91 -15.86
CA ASP A 275 -7.45 -9.85 -14.59
C ASP A 275 -8.09 -8.82 -13.65
N GLN A 276 -8.84 -9.25 -12.65
CA GLN A 276 -9.65 -8.35 -11.82
C GLN A 276 -8.86 -7.73 -10.66
N ASN A 277 -7.94 -8.49 -10.05
CA ASN A 277 -7.06 -8.00 -8.98
C ASN A 277 -5.78 -8.84 -8.90
N LYS A 278 -5.18 -9.13 -10.03
CA LYS A 278 -4.02 -10.00 -10.16
C LYS A 278 -2.74 -9.25 -9.81
N HIS A 279 -2.34 -9.36 -8.56
CA HIS A 279 -1.10 -8.82 -8.03
C HIS A 279 -0.13 -9.97 -7.77
N GLY A 280 1.03 -9.94 -8.39
CA GLY A 280 1.97 -11.05 -8.28
C GLY A 280 3.42 -10.64 -8.46
N MET A 281 4.29 -11.56 -8.03
CA MET A 281 5.74 -11.41 -8.15
C MET A 281 6.42 -12.76 -8.25
N GLU A 282 7.37 -12.87 -9.17
CA GLU A 282 8.30 -13.99 -9.26
C GLU A 282 9.72 -13.47 -9.05
N ILE A 283 10.48 -14.15 -8.19
CA ILE A 283 11.87 -13.83 -7.86
C ILE A 283 12.71 -15.07 -8.10
N ASN A 284 13.72 -14.96 -8.96
CA ASN A 284 14.62 -16.05 -9.31
C ASN A 284 16.02 -15.76 -8.78
N GLY A 285 16.55 -16.65 -7.96
CA GLY A 285 17.86 -16.58 -7.36
C GLY A 285 18.71 -17.82 -7.64
N GLU A 286 19.96 -17.76 -7.18
CA GLU A 286 20.96 -18.83 -7.37
C GLU A 286 20.57 -20.15 -6.69
N LYS A 287 19.98 -20.06 -5.49
CA LYS A 287 19.65 -21.23 -4.66
C LYS A 287 18.16 -21.56 -4.66
N GLY A 288 17.32 -20.68 -5.12
CA GLY A 288 15.88 -20.89 -5.13
C GLY A 288 15.11 -19.79 -5.81
N SER A 289 13.82 -20.02 -6.00
CA SER A 289 12.88 -19.06 -6.58
C SER A 289 11.59 -19.00 -5.78
N LEU A 290 10.93 -17.85 -5.81
CA LEU A 290 9.63 -17.62 -5.20
C LEU A 290 8.64 -17.15 -6.25
N TYR A 291 7.38 -17.56 -6.11
CA TYR A 291 6.26 -16.99 -6.86
C TYR A 291 5.08 -16.76 -5.91
N PHE A 292 4.57 -15.54 -5.93
CA PHE A 292 3.40 -15.10 -5.18
C PHE A 292 2.31 -14.62 -6.13
N ASN A 293 1.05 -14.98 -5.85
CA ASN A 293 -0.14 -14.47 -6.49
C ASN A 293 -1.18 -14.08 -5.43
N PHE A 294 -1.61 -12.85 -5.43
CA PHE A 294 -2.56 -12.32 -4.44
C PHE A 294 -3.95 -12.98 -4.52
N GLU A 295 -4.40 -13.36 -5.71
CA GLU A 295 -5.68 -14.05 -5.88
C GLU A 295 -5.66 -15.47 -5.26
N ASP A 296 -4.46 -16.00 -4.94
CA ASP A 296 -4.22 -17.24 -4.18
C ASP A 296 -3.33 -16.95 -2.95
N MET A 297 -3.64 -15.87 -2.22
CA MET A 297 -2.78 -15.26 -1.19
C MET A 297 -2.45 -16.15 0.01
N ASN A 298 -3.12 -17.30 0.15
CA ASN A 298 -2.85 -18.28 1.21
C ASN A 298 -1.75 -19.28 0.83
N TYR A 299 -1.12 -19.10 -0.31
CA TYR A 299 -0.04 -19.95 -0.78
C TYR A 299 1.16 -19.14 -1.26
N LEU A 300 2.35 -19.68 -0.99
CA LEU A 300 3.61 -19.25 -1.58
C LEU A 300 4.17 -20.42 -2.38
N SER A 301 4.52 -20.19 -3.64
CA SER A 301 5.29 -21.19 -4.40
C SER A 301 6.78 -20.97 -4.17
N TYR A 302 7.51 -22.02 -3.80
CA TYR A 302 8.94 -22.00 -3.56
C TYR A 302 9.62 -23.12 -4.36
N TYR A 303 10.73 -22.81 -4.99
CA TYR A 303 11.59 -23.77 -5.67
C TYR A 303 12.96 -23.77 -4.99
N ASP A 304 13.38 -24.93 -4.47
CA ASP A 304 14.69 -25.11 -3.84
C ASP A 304 15.65 -25.77 -4.84
N ALA A 305 16.60 -24.98 -5.36
CA ALA A 305 17.61 -25.44 -6.30
C ALA A 305 18.76 -26.23 -5.63
N THR A 306 18.80 -26.25 -4.29
CA THR A 306 19.83 -26.98 -3.53
C THR A 306 19.50 -28.45 -3.35
N LEU A 307 18.25 -28.84 -3.58
CA LEU A 307 17.81 -30.24 -3.52
C LEU A 307 18.42 -31.07 -4.65
N PRO A 308 18.55 -32.40 -4.49
CA PRO A 308 18.92 -33.29 -5.59
C PRO A 308 17.97 -33.14 -6.79
N ARG A 309 18.50 -33.02 -8.00
CA ARG A 309 17.77 -32.76 -9.24
C ARG A 309 16.51 -33.63 -9.41
N LYS A 310 16.53 -34.88 -9.00
CA LYS A 310 15.40 -35.83 -9.11
C LYS A 310 14.16 -35.45 -8.27
N VAL A 311 14.32 -34.53 -7.29
CA VAL A 311 13.23 -34.06 -6.39
C VAL A 311 13.05 -32.55 -6.43
N GLN A 312 13.76 -31.85 -7.33
CA GLN A 312 13.53 -30.43 -7.55
C GLN A 312 12.16 -30.20 -8.21
N GLY A 313 11.43 -29.23 -7.74
CA GLY A 313 10.13 -28.83 -8.27
C GLY A 313 9.55 -27.67 -7.49
N TRP A 314 8.55 -27.01 -8.04
CA TRP A 314 7.83 -25.99 -7.32
C TRP A 314 6.98 -26.62 -6.21
N GLN A 315 7.23 -26.20 -4.98
CA GLN A 315 6.44 -26.53 -3.80
C GLN A 315 5.40 -25.45 -3.59
N LYS A 316 4.13 -25.83 -3.45
CA LYS A 316 3.06 -24.91 -3.07
C LYS A 316 2.87 -24.98 -1.55
N ILE A 317 3.35 -23.95 -0.84
CA ILE A 317 3.34 -23.86 0.62
C ILE A 317 2.06 -23.15 1.05
N MET A 318 1.19 -23.82 1.81
CA MET A 318 0.06 -23.19 2.47
C MET A 318 0.56 -22.43 3.71
N VAL A 319 0.37 -21.10 3.73
CA VAL A 319 1.00 -20.20 4.71
C VAL A 319 0.10 -19.87 5.92
N THR A 320 -0.72 -20.83 6.34
CA THR A 320 -1.65 -20.68 7.47
C THR A 320 -1.44 -21.71 8.57
N HIS A 321 -0.20 -22.25 8.71
CA HIS A 321 0.16 -23.16 9.79
C HIS A 321 0.83 -22.41 10.93
N ALA A 322 0.26 -22.52 12.12
CA ALA A 322 0.80 -21.97 13.35
C ALA A 322 1.75 -22.97 14.05
N PRO A 323 2.84 -22.53 14.67
CA PRO A 323 3.36 -21.16 14.76
C PRO A 323 4.32 -20.77 13.63
N ASP A 324 4.50 -21.64 12.62
CA ASP A 324 5.60 -21.57 11.65
C ASP A 324 5.46 -20.40 10.65
N HIS A 325 4.23 -19.97 10.37
CA HIS A 325 4.00 -18.91 9.41
C HIS A 325 3.64 -17.57 10.09
N PRO A 326 4.09 -16.43 9.55
CA PRO A 326 3.80 -15.10 10.09
C PRO A 326 2.30 -14.88 10.26
N TYR A 327 1.89 -14.36 11.42
CA TYR A 327 0.52 -14.05 11.83
C TYR A 327 -0.42 -15.25 11.99
N ALA A 328 -0.08 -16.47 11.55
CA ALA A 328 -0.98 -17.61 11.55
C ALA A 328 -1.52 -17.94 12.95
N SER A 329 -0.67 -17.85 13.99
CA SER A 329 -1.06 -18.13 15.38
C SER A 329 -2.14 -17.20 15.93
N ALA A 330 -2.35 -16.05 15.34
CA ALA A 330 -3.36 -15.09 15.81
C ALA A 330 -4.75 -15.37 15.23
N TRP A 331 -4.85 -16.16 14.15
CA TRP A 331 -6.09 -16.30 13.39
C TRP A 331 -6.84 -17.60 13.73
N TRP A 332 -6.78 -18.56 12.86
CA TRP A 332 -7.61 -19.75 12.88
C TRP A 332 -6.74 -21.01 13.03
N PRO A 333 -7.34 -22.17 13.35
CA PRO A 333 -6.59 -23.42 13.25
C PRO A 333 -5.93 -23.59 11.88
N ASP A 334 -4.89 -24.41 11.82
CA ASP A 334 -4.12 -24.69 10.60
C ASP A 334 -5.02 -24.97 9.39
N ALA A 335 -4.57 -24.53 8.22
CA ALA A 335 -5.23 -24.70 6.94
C ALA A 335 -6.54 -23.88 6.74
N HIS A 336 -6.94 -23.04 7.69
CA HIS A 336 -8.04 -22.10 7.46
C HIS A 336 -7.50 -20.85 6.76
N ILE A 337 -8.21 -20.43 5.71
CA ILE A 337 -7.79 -19.31 4.86
C ILE A 337 -8.03 -17.95 5.49
N VAL A 338 -7.17 -16.98 5.15
CA VAL A 338 -7.32 -15.56 5.48
C VAL A 338 -7.57 -14.76 4.20
N GLY A 339 -8.15 -13.56 4.33
CA GLY A 339 -8.52 -12.70 3.22
C GLY A 339 -7.88 -11.32 3.28
N TYR A 340 -8.31 -10.44 2.37
CA TYR A 340 -7.77 -9.08 2.18
C TYR A 340 -7.76 -8.24 3.45
N GLU A 341 -8.83 -8.25 4.22
CA GLU A 341 -8.98 -7.48 5.46
C GLU A 341 -7.95 -7.85 6.53
N HIS A 342 -7.49 -9.10 6.56
CA HIS A 342 -6.49 -9.58 7.52
C HIS A 342 -5.16 -8.84 7.36
N THR A 343 -4.82 -8.40 6.15
CA THR A 343 -3.55 -7.67 5.88
C THR A 343 -3.51 -6.33 6.63
N PHE A 344 -4.64 -5.64 6.72
CA PHE A 344 -4.76 -4.38 7.49
C PHE A 344 -4.71 -4.63 8.99
N ILE A 345 -5.36 -5.70 9.46
CA ILE A 345 -5.37 -6.05 10.88
C ILE A 345 -3.96 -6.45 11.32
N ASN A 346 -3.25 -7.25 10.52
CA ASN A 346 -1.85 -7.62 10.76
C ASN A 346 -0.94 -6.40 10.80
N GLN A 347 -1.11 -5.45 9.86
CA GLN A 347 -0.31 -4.22 9.87
C GLN A 347 -0.60 -3.36 11.10
N LEU A 348 -1.86 -3.23 11.47
CA LEU A 348 -2.24 -2.50 12.68
C LEU A 348 -1.66 -3.15 13.94
N ALA A 349 -1.69 -4.48 14.03
CA ALA A 349 -1.08 -5.22 15.15
C ALA A 349 0.43 -4.90 15.26
N ASP A 350 1.15 -4.89 14.15
CA ASP A 350 2.57 -4.50 14.11
C ASP A 350 2.79 -3.04 14.52
N MET A 351 1.94 -2.11 14.06
CA MET A 351 2.02 -0.70 14.44
C MET A 351 1.78 -0.50 15.95
N LEU A 352 0.79 -1.19 16.51
CA LEU A 352 0.50 -1.12 17.94
C LEU A 352 1.60 -1.80 18.80
N ALA A 353 2.22 -2.86 18.27
CA ALA A 353 3.38 -3.48 18.90
C ALA A 353 4.56 -2.48 18.95
N ASP A 354 4.86 -1.83 17.84
CA ASP A 354 5.91 -0.82 17.73
C ASP A 354 5.61 0.40 18.64
N LEU A 355 4.38 0.93 18.62
CA LEU A 355 3.94 1.99 19.53
C LEU A 355 4.13 1.63 21.02
N GLY A 356 4.01 0.36 21.34
CA GLY A 356 4.26 -0.18 22.68
C GLY A 356 5.72 -0.57 22.96
N GLY A 357 6.63 -0.32 22.01
CA GLY A 357 8.07 -0.63 22.14
C GLY A 357 8.41 -2.10 21.93
N LYS A 358 7.49 -2.89 21.34
CA LYS A 358 7.75 -4.28 20.93
C LYS A 358 8.14 -4.34 19.45
N LYS A 359 8.94 -5.34 19.11
CA LYS A 359 9.32 -5.59 17.70
C LYS A 359 8.12 -6.07 16.90
N PRO A 360 7.84 -5.49 15.71
CA PRO A 360 6.82 -5.99 14.80
C PRO A 360 7.23 -7.35 14.19
N VAL A 361 6.25 -8.11 13.70
CA VAL A 361 6.49 -9.41 13.02
C VAL A 361 7.33 -9.24 11.78
N VAL A 362 7.00 -8.23 10.96
CA VAL A 362 7.83 -7.81 9.83
C VAL A 362 8.13 -6.31 9.91
N PRO A 363 9.22 -5.82 9.27
CA PRO A 363 9.56 -4.40 9.28
C PRO A 363 8.42 -3.50 8.83
N LEU A 364 8.17 -2.42 9.58
CA LEU A 364 7.16 -1.42 9.23
C LEU A 364 7.73 -0.41 8.23
N PRO A 365 7.00 -0.07 7.18
CA PRO A 365 7.40 1.00 6.28
C PRO A 365 7.09 2.35 6.94
N ASP A 366 8.11 3.15 7.19
CA ASP A 366 8.01 4.54 7.60
C ASP A 366 8.04 5.52 6.40
N PHE A 367 8.02 6.82 6.67
CA PHE A 367 8.09 7.82 5.61
C PHE A 367 9.42 7.83 4.87
N GLU A 368 10.53 7.43 5.52
CA GLU A 368 11.83 7.28 4.88
C GLU A 368 11.83 6.10 3.89
N ASP A 369 11.29 4.98 4.32
CA ASP A 369 11.17 3.78 3.47
C ASP A 369 10.23 4.01 2.29
N ALA A 370 9.07 4.61 2.54
CA ALA A 370 8.09 4.94 1.50
C ALA A 370 8.61 6.00 0.51
N TYR A 371 9.45 6.93 0.96
CA TYR A 371 10.11 7.89 0.07
C TYR A 371 10.99 7.19 -0.97
N ARG A 372 11.68 6.10 -0.61
CA ARG A 372 12.48 5.32 -1.57
C ARG A 372 11.60 4.68 -2.64
N THR A 373 10.42 4.18 -2.28
CA THR A 373 9.42 3.73 -3.27
C THR A 373 8.97 4.88 -4.18
N GLN A 374 8.76 6.08 -3.62
CA GLN A 374 8.37 7.26 -4.39
C GLN A 374 9.49 7.70 -5.36
N GLN A 375 10.77 7.55 -4.99
CA GLN A 375 11.88 7.82 -5.91
C GLN A 375 11.86 6.91 -7.14
N VAL A 376 11.50 5.64 -6.99
CA VAL A 376 11.37 4.71 -8.12
C VAL A 376 10.19 5.08 -9.02
N LEU A 377 9.05 5.48 -8.41
CA LEU A 377 7.91 5.99 -9.16
C LEU A 377 8.30 7.22 -10.01
N GLU A 378 9.00 8.17 -9.43
CA GLU A 378 9.46 9.37 -10.14
C GLU A 378 10.47 9.04 -11.25
N ALA A 379 11.44 8.17 -10.98
CA ALA A 379 12.41 7.72 -11.97
C ALA A 379 11.73 7.08 -13.19
N ALA A 380 10.65 6.33 -12.99
CA ALA A 380 9.88 5.74 -14.08
C ALA A 380 9.15 6.81 -14.92
N VAL A 381 8.57 7.81 -14.27
CA VAL A 381 7.92 8.95 -14.96
C VAL A 381 8.95 9.69 -15.83
N ILE A 382 10.12 10.04 -15.29
CA ILE A 382 11.20 10.70 -16.04
C ILE A 382 11.68 9.82 -17.19
N SER A 383 11.85 8.50 -16.95
CA SER A 383 12.28 7.56 -17.99
C SER A 383 11.27 7.51 -19.16
N ALA A 384 9.96 7.56 -18.87
CA ALA A 384 8.92 7.59 -19.90
C ALA A 384 8.93 8.91 -20.70
N GLN A 385 9.10 10.03 -20.01
CA GLN A 385 9.08 11.37 -20.63
C GLN A 385 10.33 11.66 -21.46
N GLU A 386 11.50 11.34 -20.90
CA GLU A 386 12.82 11.66 -21.51
C GLU A 386 13.36 10.52 -22.37
N ARG A 387 12.73 9.33 -22.35
CA ARG A 387 13.11 8.14 -23.11
C ARG A 387 14.58 7.71 -22.88
N ARG A 388 15.01 7.77 -21.63
CA ARG A 388 16.35 7.39 -21.19
C ARG A 388 16.33 6.56 -19.90
N PRO A 389 17.42 5.85 -19.59
CA PRO A 389 17.65 5.32 -18.25
C PRO A 389 17.76 6.45 -17.22
N VAL A 390 17.24 6.23 -16.01
CA VAL A 390 17.26 7.17 -14.89
C VAL A 390 17.82 6.47 -13.66
N LYS A 391 18.94 6.96 -13.14
CA LYS A 391 19.50 6.46 -11.89
C LYS A 391 18.68 6.98 -10.70
N ILE A 392 18.40 6.14 -9.72
CA ILE A 392 17.65 6.56 -8.53
C ILE A 392 18.37 7.69 -7.78
N ALA A 393 19.68 7.74 -7.83
CA ALA A 393 20.48 8.82 -7.25
C ALA A 393 20.23 10.21 -7.87
N GLU A 394 19.63 10.30 -9.06
CA GLU A 394 19.23 11.57 -9.70
C GLU A 394 17.98 12.17 -9.03
N ILE A 395 17.18 11.35 -8.35
CA ILE A 395 15.91 11.76 -7.73
C ILE A 395 16.19 12.28 -6.31
N LYS A 396 16.05 13.58 -6.12
CA LYS A 396 16.35 14.27 -4.86
C LYS A 396 15.09 14.57 -4.04
#